data_67a8613411158265eb6c73a6ab9da6c2
#
_entry.id   67a8613411158265eb6c73a6ab9da6c2
#
_cell.length_a   1.000
_cell.length_b   1.000
_cell.length_c   1.000
_cell.angle_alpha   90.00
_cell.angle_beta   90.00
_cell.angle_gamma   90.00
#
_symmetry.space_group_name_H-M   'P 1'
#
loop_
_entity.id
_entity.type
_entity.pdbx_description
1 polymer ?
#
loop_
_entity_poly.entity_id
_entity_poly.type
_entity_poly.pdbx_seq_one_letter_code
_entity_poly.pdbx_strand_id
1 'polypeptide(L)'
;MSSRTSPRVTATWLCLIIAMMTLSTSVSSQNESPWNVEDEHSSLCGISENLTFSGTNANTSVGWQVSLGPRVPESEPSALFRSAVEENVTAWGWEVYTQQHERHGMNLTNLFATLNGSGDEERGRIVISAHYDSRNIADKDLNVSNQTLPVPGANDAASGAAILIELARNIPAMNLSQNIPLVRS
;
A
#
# COMPACT_ATOMS: atom_id res chain seq x y z
N MET A 1 -65.19 -38.10 38.72
CA MET A 1 -64.83 -36.65 38.79
C MET A 1 -63.98 -36.35 37.58
N SER A 2 -64.58 -35.77 36.56
CA SER A 2 -63.86 -35.35 35.29
C SER A 2 -63.45 -33.90 35.42
N SER A 3 -62.15 -33.61 35.50
CA SER A 3 -61.66 -32.28 35.48
C SER A 3 -61.45 -31.81 34.02
N ARG A 4 -62.35 -30.96 33.56
CA ARG A 4 -62.19 -30.23 32.27
C ARG A 4 -61.08 -29.18 32.41
N THR A 5 -59.95 -29.42 31.83
CA THR A 5 -58.91 -28.40 31.67
C THR A 5 -59.40 -27.37 30.66
N SER A 6 -59.37 -26.09 31.06
CA SER A 6 -59.83 -24.95 30.32
C SER A 6 -59.03 -24.74 29.04
N PRO A 7 -59.66 -24.51 27.86
CA PRO A 7 -58.94 -24.28 26.57
C PRO A 7 -58.14 -22.95 26.51
N ARG A 8 -58.19 -22.13 27.56
CA ARG A 8 -57.48 -20.87 27.60
C ARG A 8 -55.97 -20.97 27.85
N VAL A 9 -55.52 -22.06 28.47
CA VAL A 9 -54.10 -22.27 28.80
C VAL A 9 -53.32 -22.71 27.56
N THR A 10 -53.93 -23.44 26.65
CA THR A 10 -53.28 -23.92 25.43
C THR A 10 -53.05 -22.82 24.37
N ALA A 11 -53.96 -21.86 24.33
CA ALA A 11 -53.85 -20.73 23.37
C ALA A 11 -52.72 -19.75 23.73
N THR A 12 -52.49 -19.50 25.04
CA THR A 12 -51.43 -18.63 25.52
C THR A 12 -50.03 -19.22 25.28
N TRP A 13 -49.90 -20.55 25.43
CA TRP A 13 -48.62 -21.21 25.13
C TRP A 13 -48.31 -21.26 23.63
N LEU A 14 -49.32 -21.41 22.79
CA LEU A 14 -49.14 -21.40 21.33
C LEU A 14 -48.72 -20.02 20.82
N CYS A 15 -49.30 -18.96 21.37
CA CYS A 15 -48.88 -17.57 21.04
C CYS A 15 -47.45 -17.26 21.51
N LEU A 16 -47.00 -17.77 22.67
CA LEU A 16 -45.64 -17.61 23.16
C LEU A 16 -44.60 -18.34 22.29
N ILE A 17 -44.94 -19.55 21.80
CA ILE A 17 -44.06 -20.33 20.91
C ILE A 17 -43.96 -19.63 19.54
N ILE A 18 -45.05 -19.09 19.00
CA ILE A 18 -45.04 -18.35 17.72
C ILE A 18 -44.26 -17.02 17.88
N ALA A 19 -44.41 -16.34 19.01
CA ALA A 19 -43.64 -15.12 19.29
C ALA A 19 -42.12 -15.40 19.47
N MET A 20 -41.72 -16.54 20.04
CA MET A 20 -40.32 -16.97 20.10
C MET A 20 -39.77 -17.40 18.74
N MET A 21 -40.58 -17.95 17.84
CA MET A 21 -40.14 -18.33 16.49
C MET A 21 -40.00 -17.12 15.54
N THR A 22 -40.69 -16.03 15.81
CA THR A 22 -40.56 -14.80 15.01
C THR A 22 -39.40 -13.88 15.45
N LEU A 23 -38.82 -14.12 16.65
CA LEU A 23 -37.65 -13.36 17.12
C LEU A 23 -36.31 -13.97 16.67
N SER A 24 -36.33 -15.14 16.00
CA SER A 24 -35.10 -15.80 15.54
C SER A 24 -34.71 -15.50 14.07
N THR A 25 -35.39 -14.59 13.41
CA THR A 25 -35.02 -14.17 12.04
C THR A 25 -34.59 -12.73 12.02
N SER A 26 -33.34 -12.50 12.14
CA SER A 26 -32.46 -11.50 11.53
C SER A 26 -31.29 -11.14 12.44
N VAL A 27 -30.52 -12.14 12.83
CA VAL A 27 -29.08 -11.92 12.86
C VAL A 27 -28.63 -12.20 11.43
N SER A 28 -28.89 -11.29 10.54
CA SER A 28 -28.11 -11.09 9.35
C SER A 28 -26.70 -10.81 9.85
N SER A 29 -25.83 -11.83 9.81
CA SER A 29 -24.41 -11.60 9.94
C SER A 29 -24.06 -10.70 8.76
N GLN A 30 -23.99 -9.41 9.01
CA GLN A 30 -23.29 -8.50 8.15
C GLN A 30 -21.81 -8.91 8.27
N ASN A 31 -21.46 -9.93 7.51
CA ASN A 31 -20.10 -10.21 7.12
C ASN A 31 -19.74 -9.15 6.08
N GLU A 32 -19.88 -7.87 6.45
CA GLU A 32 -19.30 -6.80 5.66
C GLU A 32 -17.79 -6.98 5.79
N SER A 33 -17.22 -7.44 4.71
CA SER A 33 -15.78 -7.38 4.53
C SER A 33 -15.37 -5.95 4.86
N PRO A 34 -14.36 -5.72 5.75
CA PRO A 34 -13.86 -4.37 6.02
C PRO A 34 -13.30 -3.68 4.76
N TRP A 35 -13.34 -4.35 3.62
CA TRP A 35 -12.93 -3.89 2.30
C TRP A 35 -14.12 -3.65 1.35
N ASN A 36 -15.38 -3.69 1.82
CA ASN A 36 -16.55 -3.36 1.02
C ASN A 36 -16.69 -1.83 0.92
N VAL A 37 -15.90 -1.25 0.02
CA VAL A 37 -15.83 0.19 -0.30
C VAL A 37 -16.72 0.46 -1.53
N GLU A 38 -17.92 -0.13 -1.60
CA GLU A 38 -18.74 -0.02 -2.81
C GLU A 38 -19.35 1.39 -3.05
N ASP A 39 -19.53 2.20 -2.01
CA ASP A 39 -20.20 3.49 -2.16
C ASP A 39 -19.27 4.72 -2.30
N GLU A 40 -18.01 4.62 -1.87
CA GLU A 40 -17.03 5.70 -2.09
C GLU A 40 -16.24 5.56 -3.41
N HIS A 41 -16.19 4.37 -3.99
CA HIS A 41 -15.46 4.12 -5.23
C HIS A 41 -16.03 4.84 -6.46
N SER A 42 -17.31 5.12 -6.51
CA SER A 42 -17.91 5.80 -7.67
C SER A 42 -17.43 7.25 -7.81
N SER A 43 -17.15 7.94 -6.70
CA SER A 43 -16.58 9.29 -6.73
C SER A 43 -15.07 9.30 -7.02
N LEU A 44 -14.35 8.26 -6.61
CA LEU A 44 -12.92 8.11 -6.86
C LEU A 44 -12.63 7.65 -8.30
N CYS A 45 -13.53 6.86 -8.92
CA CYS A 45 -13.41 6.45 -10.32
C CYS A 45 -13.42 7.65 -11.29
N GLY A 46 -14.19 8.71 -10.98
CA GLY A 46 -14.16 9.95 -11.77
C GLY A 46 -12.82 10.69 -11.72
N ILE A 47 -12.06 10.53 -10.63
CA ILE A 47 -10.70 11.07 -10.51
C ILE A 47 -9.70 10.22 -11.29
N SER A 48 -9.92 8.90 -11.37
CA SER A 48 -9.01 7.96 -12.04
C SER A 48 -8.97 8.12 -13.57
N GLU A 49 -10.00 8.70 -14.18
CA GLU A 49 -10.04 8.94 -15.64
C GLU A 49 -8.94 9.92 -16.12
N ASN A 50 -8.42 10.75 -15.22
CA ASN A 50 -7.35 11.71 -15.50
C ASN A 50 -5.97 11.25 -15.03
N LEU A 51 -5.85 10.02 -14.50
CA LEU A 51 -4.56 9.49 -14.05
C LEU A 51 -3.72 9.08 -15.26
N THR A 52 -2.57 9.70 -15.40
CA THR A 52 -1.58 9.41 -16.45
C THR A 52 -0.55 8.36 -16.00
N PHE A 53 -0.90 7.51 -15.01
CA PHE A 53 0.00 6.44 -14.57
C PHE A 53 0.28 5.47 -15.71
N SER A 54 1.57 5.28 -16.02
CA SER A 54 2.02 4.42 -17.12
C SER A 54 2.72 3.17 -16.57
N GLY A 55 2.05 2.02 -16.70
CA GLY A 55 2.68 0.73 -16.40
C GLY A 55 3.93 0.47 -17.23
N THR A 56 3.98 0.99 -18.46
CA THR A 56 5.17 0.90 -19.34
C THR A 56 6.34 1.69 -18.75
N ASN A 57 6.11 2.90 -18.26
CA ASN A 57 7.16 3.70 -17.59
C ASN A 57 7.65 3.00 -16.34
N ALA A 58 6.74 2.49 -15.52
CA ALA A 58 7.09 1.73 -14.32
C ALA A 58 7.96 0.50 -14.69
N ASN A 59 7.58 -0.28 -15.70
CA ASN A 59 8.36 -1.42 -16.15
C ASN A 59 9.74 -1.00 -16.71
N THR A 60 9.82 0.08 -17.46
CA THR A 60 11.10 0.66 -17.92
C THR A 60 11.98 1.05 -16.76
N SER A 61 11.40 1.63 -15.70
CA SER A 61 12.11 1.96 -14.46
C SER A 61 12.67 0.71 -13.76
N VAL A 62 11.95 -0.42 -13.77
CA VAL A 62 12.50 -1.69 -13.26
C VAL A 62 13.76 -2.10 -14.04
N GLY A 63 13.68 -2.09 -15.38
CA GLY A 63 14.83 -2.43 -16.24
C GLY A 63 16.02 -1.52 -15.99
N TRP A 64 15.80 -0.23 -15.89
CA TRP A 64 16.84 0.75 -15.54
C TRP A 64 17.47 0.47 -14.17
N GLN A 65 16.67 0.24 -13.13
CA GLN A 65 17.17 -0.07 -11.80
C GLN A 65 18.05 -1.32 -11.78
N VAL A 66 17.65 -2.37 -12.52
CA VAL A 66 18.42 -3.61 -12.64
C VAL A 66 19.73 -3.38 -13.39
N SER A 67 19.73 -2.51 -14.40
CA SER A 67 20.93 -2.19 -15.19
C SER A 67 22.01 -1.44 -14.40
N LEU A 68 21.65 -0.76 -13.30
CA LEU A 68 22.62 -0.16 -12.38
C LEU A 68 23.45 -1.24 -11.64
N GLY A 69 22.89 -2.44 -11.50
CA GLY A 69 23.43 -3.51 -10.68
C GLY A 69 22.68 -3.72 -9.36
N PRO A 70 23.14 -4.68 -8.54
CA PRO A 70 22.58 -4.94 -7.22
C PRO A 70 22.69 -3.72 -6.31
N ARG A 71 21.56 -3.23 -5.83
CA ARG A 71 21.44 -2.02 -4.99
C ARG A 71 21.61 -2.36 -3.50
N VAL A 72 22.68 -3.08 -3.20
CA VAL A 72 23.05 -3.40 -1.81
C VAL A 72 23.33 -2.09 -1.05
N PRO A 73 22.96 -1.96 0.23
CA PRO A 73 23.35 -0.80 1.04
C PRO A 73 24.84 -0.47 0.90
N GLU A 74 25.19 0.83 0.86
CA GLU A 74 26.54 1.37 0.67
C GLU A 74 27.19 1.10 -0.70
N SER A 75 26.53 0.35 -1.61
CA SER A 75 27.06 0.11 -2.96
C SER A 75 26.93 1.33 -3.88
N GLU A 76 27.77 1.39 -4.90
CA GLU A 76 27.69 2.40 -5.98
C GLU A 76 26.32 2.35 -6.70
N PRO A 77 25.77 1.19 -7.11
CA PRO A 77 24.43 1.11 -7.69
C PRO A 77 23.32 1.72 -6.80
N SER A 78 23.44 1.52 -5.49
CA SER A 78 22.51 2.11 -4.51
C SER A 78 22.63 3.65 -4.47
N ALA A 79 23.86 4.19 -4.52
CA ALA A 79 24.09 5.63 -4.57
C ALA A 79 23.60 6.26 -5.88
N LEU A 80 23.89 5.64 -7.02
CA LEU A 80 23.43 6.08 -8.34
C LEU A 80 21.90 6.09 -8.44
N PHE A 81 21.24 5.05 -7.90
CA PHE A 81 19.79 4.99 -7.84
C PHE A 81 19.23 6.19 -7.06
N ARG A 82 19.73 6.46 -5.85
CA ARG A 82 19.25 7.57 -5.01
C ARG A 82 19.43 8.91 -5.70
N SER A 83 20.62 9.16 -6.27
CA SER A 83 20.92 10.43 -6.96
C SER A 83 19.97 10.68 -8.13
N ALA A 84 19.76 9.69 -8.98
CA ALA A 84 18.86 9.83 -10.13
C ALA A 84 17.39 10.01 -9.70
N VAL A 85 16.96 9.34 -8.63
CA VAL A 85 15.60 9.50 -8.12
C VAL A 85 15.42 10.88 -7.48
N GLU A 86 16.37 11.35 -6.70
CA GLU A 86 16.36 12.70 -6.10
C GLU A 86 16.25 13.77 -7.18
N GLU A 87 17.08 13.69 -8.24
CA GLU A 87 17.05 14.62 -9.37
C GLU A 87 15.67 14.64 -10.04
N ASN A 88 15.13 13.49 -10.40
CA ASN A 88 13.84 13.41 -11.09
C ASN A 88 12.68 13.91 -10.22
N VAL A 89 12.62 13.46 -8.96
CA VAL A 89 11.53 13.79 -8.04
C VAL A 89 11.55 15.29 -7.71
N THR A 90 12.74 15.88 -7.55
CA THR A 90 12.91 17.34 -7.40
C THR A 90 12.42 18.09 -8.65
N ALA A 91 12.76 17.60 -9.84
CA ALA A 91 12.31 18.20 -11.11
C ALA A 91 10.79 18.14 -11.29
N TRP A 92 10.09 17.18 -10.63
CA TRP A 92 8.64 17.10 -10.61
C TRP A 92 7.99 17.97 -9.52
N GLY A 93 8.75 18.74 -8.77
CA GLY A 93 8.25 19.72 -7.80
C GLY A 93 8.12 19.19 -6.37
N TRP A 94 8.74 18.05 -6.04
CA TRP A 94 8.79 17.55 -4.68
C TRP A 94 9.97 18.15 -3.91
N GLU A 95 9.79 18.39 -2.62
CA GLU A 95 10.89 18.67 -1.70
C GLU A 95 11.51 17.34 -1.24
N VAL A 96 12.82 17.19 -1.47
CA VAL A 96 13.52 15.94 -1.21
C VAL A 96 14.55 16.13 -0.10
N TYR A 97 14.63 15.15 0.83
CA TYR A 97 15.68 15.08 1.85
C TYR A 97 16.07 13.63 2.11
N THR A 98 17.26 13.42 2.62
CA THR A 98 17.79 12.11 2.98
C THR A 98 17.93 11.96 4.48
N GLN A 99 17.70 10.75 4.97
CA GLN A 99 17.99 10.35 6.35
C GLN A 99 18.97 9.19 6.33
N GLN A 100 20.02 9.31 7.12
CA GLN A 100 20.99 8.24 7.30
C GLN A 100 20.92 7.69 8.72
N HIS A 101 21.06 6.38 8.85
CA HIS A 101 21.16 5.72 10.15
C HIS A 101 22.02 4.46 10.02
N GLU A 102 22.75 4.14 11.07
CA GLU A 102 23.53 2.92 11.14
C GLU A 102 22.68 1.77 11.71
N ARG A 103 22.70 0.63 11.05
CA ARG A 103 22.09 -0.59 11.55
C ARG A 103 22.89 -1.80 11.10
N HIS A 104 23.17 -2.71 12.02
CA HIS A 104 23.98 -3.93 11.76
C HIS A 104 25.32 -3.65 11.09
N GLY A 105 25.97 -2.54 11.44
CA GLY A 105 27.26 -2.13 10.87
C GLY A 105 27.19 -1.60 9.43
N MET A 106 26.00 -1.28 8.93
CA MET A 106 25.78 -0.68 7.61
C MET A 106 25.14 0.70 7.75
N ASN A 107 25.56 1.65 6.91
CA ASN A 107 24.92 2.95 6.78
C ASN A 107 23.74 2.85 5.81
N LEU A 108 22.54 2.87 6.34
CA LEU A 108 21.31 2.86 5.58
C LEU A 108 20.88 4.30 5.27
N THR A 109 20.44 4.53 4.04
CA THR A 109 19.97 5.85 3.60
C THR A 109 18.54 5.77 3.11
N ASN A 110 17.64 6.48 3.77
CA ASN A 110 16.27 6.68 3.33
C ASN A 110 16.18 7.98 2.51
N LEU A 111 15.42 7.95 1.44
CA LEU A 111 15.06 9.11 0.65
C LEU A 111 13.60 9.48 0.92
N PHE A 112 13.36 10.71 1.34
CA PHE A 112 12.04 11.26 1.56
C PHE A 112 11.74 12.31 0.52
N ALA A 113 10.52 12.29 0.00
CA ALA A 113 10.01 13.37 -0.82
C ALA A 113 8.66 13.83 -0.27
N THR A 114 8.46 15.11 -0.16
CA THR A 114 7.22 15.71 0.33
C THR A 114 6.63 16.63 -0.72
N LEU A 115 5.33 16.51 -0.93
CA LEU A 115 4.54 17.42 -1.74
C LEU A 115 3.50 18.08 -0.85
N ASN A 116 3.56 19.40 -0.74
CA ASN A 116 2.60 20.15 0.05
C ASN A 116 1.30 20.27 -0.75
N GLY A 117 0.20 19.81 -0.15
CA GLY A 117 -1.15 19.99 -0.70
C GLY A 117 -1.66 21.42 -0.48
N SER A 118 -2.75 21.75 -1.13
CA SER A 118 -3.43 23.05 -1.01
C SER A 118 -4.37 23.15 0.19
N GLY A 119 -4.53 22.09 0.99
CA GLY A 119 -5.44 22.02 2.13
C GLY A 119 -4.79 22.33 3.48
N ASP A 120 -5.61 22.40 4.52
CA ASP A 120 -5.18 22.63 5.89
C ASP A 120 -4.32 21.47 6.42
N GLU A 121 -3.35 21.80 7.26
CA GLU A 121 -2.45 20.81 7.91
C GLU A 121 -3.21 19.79 8.79
N GLU A 122 -4.42 20.10 9.22
CA GLU A 122 -5.27 19.22 10.02
C GLU A 122 -5.81 17.99 9.28
N ARG A 123 -5.75 17.97 7.93
CA ARG A 123 -6.29 16.88 7.10
C ARG A 123 -5.47 15.59 7.09
N GLY A 124 -4.38 15.56 7.84
CA GLY A 124 -3.50 14.41 7.92
C GLY A 124 -2.54 14.31 6.72
N ARG A 125 -1.70 13.28 6.76
CA ARG A 125 -0.67 13.02 5.74
C ARG A 125 -0.85 11.61 5.20
N ILE A 126 -0.73 11.44 3.89
CA ILE A 126 -0.69 10.12 3.24
C ILE A 126 0.76 9.78 3.00
N VAL A 127 1.24 8.68 3.58
CA VAL A 127 2.61 8.19 3.38
C VAL A 127 2.57 6.98 2.46
N ILE A 128 3.31 7.03 1.36
CA ILE A 128 3.50 5.90 0.44
C ILE A 128 4.97 5.53 0.47
N SER A 129 5.30 4.27 0.67
CA SER A 129 6.68 3.82 0.82
C SER A 129 6.96 2.53 0.06
N ALA A 130 8.23 2.37 -0.35
CA ALA A 130 8.77 1.14 -0.91
C ALA A 130 10.26 1.08 -0.56
N HIS A 131 10.79 -0.11 -0.32
CA HIS A 131 12.24 -0.26 -0.25
C HIS A 131 12.86 -0.32 -1.66
N TYR A 132 14.12 -0.02 -1.79
CA TYR A 132 14.83 0.01 -3.07
C TYR A 132 16.09 -0.85 -3.07
N ASP A 133 16.54 -1.28 -1.90
CA ASP A 133 17.72 -2.14 -1.76
C ASP A 133 17.45 -3.54 -2.30
N SER A 134 18.53 -4.24 -2.63
CA SER A 134 18.53 -5.64 -2.99
C SER A 134 19.42 -6.45 -2.05
N ARG A 135 19.19 -7.75 -2.00
CA ARG A 135 19.97 -8.65 -1.12
C ARG A 135 21.42 -8.74 -1.58
N ASN A 136 22.34 -8.72 -0.63
CA ASN A 136 23.77 -8.84 -0.89
C ASN A 136 24.22 -10.27 -1.21
N ILE A 137 23.38 -11.28 -0.96
CA ILE A 137 23.65 -12.68 -1.29
C ILE A 137 22.37 -13.39 -1.76
N ALA A 138 22.50 -14.26 -2.75
CA ALA A 138 21.43 -15.09 -3.29
C ALA A 138 21.37 -16.46 -2.59
N ASP A 139 21.36 -16.50 -1.27
CA ASP A 139 21.45 -17.73 -0.44
C ASP A 139 20.35 -18.76 -0.69
N LYS A 140 19.30 -18.39 -1.45
CA LYS A 140 18.19 -19.25 -1.86
C LYS A 140 18.22 -19.61 -3.35
N ASP A 141 19.26 -19.21 -4.10
CA ASP A 141 19.37 -19.58 -5.50
C ASP A 141 19.57 -21.10 -5.63
N LEU A 142 18.87 -21.69 -6.60
CA LEU A 142 18.97 -23.14 -6.89
C LEU A 142 20.38 -23.53 -7.38
N ASN A 143 21.07 -22.60 -8.06
CA ASN A 143 22.45 -22.77 -8.46
C ASN A 143 23.37 -22.32 -7.32
N VAL A 144 24.05 -23.28 -6.68
CA VAL A 144 24.95 -23.06 -5.55
C VAL A 144 26.05 -22.03 -5.87
N SER A 145 26.52 -21.94 -7.12
CA SER A 145 27.53 -20.97 -7.53
C SER A 145 27.05 -19.52 -7.47
N ASN A 146 25.73 -19.29 -7.51
CA ASN A 146 25.14 -17.97 -7.40
C ASN A 146 24.89 -17.53 -5.95
N GLN A 147 24.89 -18.48 -5.01
CA GLN A 147 24.47 -18.21 -3.63
C GLN A 147 25.33 -17.18 -2.89
N THR A 148 26.54 -16.93 -3.36
CA THR A 148 27.45 -15.90 -2.80
C THR A 148 27.39 -14.57 -3.55
N LEU A 149 26.59 -14.48 -4.62
CA LEU A 149 26.47 -13.28 -5.45
C LEU A 149 25.31 -12.42 -4.97
N PRO A 150 25.38 -11.09 -5.16
CA PRO A 150 24.26 -10.19 -4.90
C PRO A 150 23.08 -10.46 -5.84
N VAL A 151 21.86 -10.21 -5.34
CA VAL A 151 20.63 -10.36 -6.11
C VAL A 151 20.37 -9.10 -6.94
N PRO A 152 20.05 -9.20 -8.26
CA PRO A 152 19.72 -8.04 -9.09
C PRO A 152 18.50 -7.26 -8.60
N GLY A 153 17.55 -7.91 -7.93
CA GLY A 153 16.42 -7.28 -7.24
C GLY A 153 15.40 -6.64 -8.17
N ALA A 154 14.99 -7.32 -9.27
CA ALA A 154 13.97 -6.80 -10.20
C ALA A 154 12.58 -6.74 -9.55
N ASN A 155 12.15 -7.83 -8.92
CA ASN A 155 10.88 -7.87 -8.20
C ASN A 155 11.03 -7.30 -6.79
N ASP A 156 12.06 -7.70 -6.09
CA ASP A 156 12.37 -7.32 -4.71
C ASP A 156 13.70 -6.52 -4.72
N ALA A 157 13.67 -5.14 -4.75
CA ALA A 157 12.49 -4.29 -4.63
C ALA A 157 12.30 -3.29 -5.80
N ALA A 158 12.90 -3.50 -6.99
CA ALA A 158 12.79 -2.54 -8.09
C ALA A 158 11.34 -2.31 -8.53
N SER A 159 10.47 -3.33 -8.46
CA SER A 159 9.07 -3.21 -8.87
C SER A 159 8.30 -2.21 -7.98
N GLY A 160 8.39 -2.34 -6.66
CA GLY A 160 7.75 -1.42 -5.72
C GLY A 160 8.29 0.01 -5.85
N ALA A 161 9.63 0.15 -5.96
CA ALA A 161 10.26 1.44 -6.18
C ALA A 161 9.84 2.09 -7.52
N ALA A 162 9.68 1.30 -8.59
CA ALA A 162 9.25 1.79 -9.90
C ALA A 162 7.81 2.33 -9.87
N ILE A 163 6.90 1.63 -9.18
CA ILE A 163 5.53 2.10 -8.97
C ILE A 163 5.56 3.44 -8.22
N LEU A 164 6.35 3.55 -7.16
CA LEU A 164 6.44 4.77 -6.37
C LEU A 164 7.05 5.94 -7.17
N ILE A 165 8.02 5.69 -8.05
CA ILE A 165 8.58 6.70 -8.95
C ILE A 165 7.51 7.20 -9.93
N GLU A 166 6.75 6.29 -10.52
CA GLU A 166 5.70 6.66 -11.47
C GLU A 166 4.55 7.41 -10.79
N LEU A 167 4.18 7.05 -9.55
CA LEU A 167 3.25 7.83 -8.74
C LEU A 167 3.80 9.24 -8.46
N ALA A 168 5.08 9.35 -8.06
CA ALA A 168 5.71 10.63 -7.81
C ALA A 168 5.68 11.56 -9.03
N ARG A 169 5.77 11.02 -10.24
CA ARG A 169 5.67 11.78 -11.50
C ARG A 169 4.25 12.31 -11.73
N ASN A 170 3.22 11.57 -11.33
CA ASN A 170 1.83 11.89 -11.67
C ASN A 170 1.11 12.73 -10.60
N ILE A 171 1.40 12.48 -9.32
CA ILE A 171 0.70 13.11 -8.19
C ILE A 171 0.70 14.65 -8.24
N PRO A 172 1.78 15.36 -8.61
CA PRO A 172 1.77 16.82 -8.65
C PRO A 172 0.68 17.41 -9.56
N ALA A 173 0.37 16.74 -10.67
CA ALA A 173 -0.67 17.18 -11.60
C ALA A 173 -2.09 16.98 -11.08
N MET A 174 -2.27 16.24 -10.00
CA MET A 174 -3.59 15.95 -9.42
C MET A 174 -4.11 17.06 -8.52
N ASN A 175 -3.29 18.04 -8.16
CA ASN A 175 -3.65 19.17 -7.28
C ASN A 175 -4.38 18.73 -6.00
N LEU A 176 -3.82 17.74 -5.32
CA LEU A 176 -4.44 17.16 -4.13
C LEU A 176 -4.47 18.17 -2.97
N SER A 177 -5.54 18.10 -2.18
CA SER A 177 -5.69 18.94 -0.99
C SER A 177 -4.89 18.45 0.21
N GLN A 178 -4.37 17.22 0.17
CA GLN A 178 -3.61 16.60 1.25
C GLN A 178 -2.12 16.64 0.99
N ASN A 179 -1.33 16.75 2.07
CA ASN A 179 0.11 16.63 2.01
C ASN A 179 0.51 15.16 1.82
N ILE A 180 1.36 14.87 0.85
CA ILE A 180 1.81 13.51 0.53
C ILE A 180 3.32 13.40 0.72
N PRO A 181 3.81 12.84 1.84
CA PRO A 181 5.19 12.41 1.96
C PRO A 181 5.38 11.03 1.30
N LEU A 182 6.40 10.92 0.45
CA LEU A 182 6.90 9.65 -0.04
C LEU A 182 8.12 9.25 0.78
N VAL A 183 8.10 8.04 1.34
CA VAL A 183 9.20 7.50 2.13
C VAL A 183 9.77 6.29 1.41
N ARG A 184 11.09 6.25 1.30
CA ARG A 184 11.85 5.10 0.79
C ARG A 184 12.89 4.67 1.81
N SER A 185 12.78 3.48 2.26
CA SER A 185 13.75 2.81 3.11
C SER A 185 14.57 1.79 2.32
#